data_052e84a2b9a66453029709ecaeb70631
#
_entry.id   052e84a2b9a66453029709ecaeb70631
#
_cell.length_a   1.000
_cell.length_b   1.000
_cell.length_c   1.000
_cell.angle_alpha   90.00
_cell.angle_beta   90.00
_cell.angle_gamma   90.00
#
_symmetry.space_group_name_H-M   'P 1'
#
loop_
_entity.id
_entity.type
_entity.pdbx_description
1 polymer ?
#
loop_
_entity_poly.entity_id
_entity_poly.type
_entity_poly.pdbx_seq_one_letter_code
_entity_poly.pdbx_strand_id
1 'polypeptide(L)'
;MPMSALLNIAVAEPSAIIRSGLEAVLKRIPGFRIQIIEIATAELLQETLRSHKPDILIINPSLPGYYTIQLLKEETGCMDMKCIALLYAVADHALLRPYDDQINIYDSPD
;
A
#
# COMPACT_ATOMS: atom_id res chain seq x y z
N MET A 1 -4.99 -14.00 -27.21
CA MET A 1 -5.59 -13.15 -26.22
C MET A 1 -4.60 -12.86 -25.08
N PRO A 2 -4.25 -11.63 -24.85
CA PRO A 2 -3.34 -11.33 -23.74
C PRO A 2 -4.02 -11.65 -22.41
N MET A 3 -3.31 -12.34 -21.54
CA MET A 3 -3.77 -12.55 -20.19
C MET A 3 -3.51 -11.28 -19.37
N SER A 4 -4.46 -10.93 -18.52
CA SER A 4 -4.27 -9.82 -17.60
C SER A 4 -3.10 -10.14 -16.67
N ALA A 5 -2.22 -9.18 -16.49
CA ALA A 5 -1.11 -9.33 -15.55
C ALA A 5 -1.65 -9.38 -14.11
N LEU A 6 -1.14 -10.31 -13.32
CA LEU A 6 -1.47 -10.39 -11.90
C LEU A 6 -0.68 -9.32 -11.16
N LEU A 7 -1.39 -8.52 -10.39
CA LEU A 7 -0.79 -7.47 -9.58
C LEU A 7 -1.17 -7.68 -8.12
N ASN A 8 -0.18 -7.90 -7.27
CA ASN A 8 -0.39 -8.09 -5.84
C ASN A 8 -0.22 -6.75 -5.13
N ILE A 9 -1.29 -6.30 -4.49
CA ILE A 9 -1.30 -5.02 -3.77
C ILE A 9 -1.59 -5.28 -2.31
N ALA A 10 -0.67 -4.90 -1.43
CA ALA A 10 -0.90 -4.92 0.00
C ALA A 10 -1.50 -3.58 0.41
N VAL A 11 -2.56 -3.63 1.22
CA VAL A 11 -3.22 -2.44 1.75
C VAL A 11 -3.06 -2.45 3.26
N ALA A 12 -2.15 -1.64 3.76
CA ALA A 12 -1.84 -1.54 5.18
C ALA A 12 -2.57 -0.33 5.78
N GLU A 13 -3.75 -0.60 6.31
CA GLU A 13 -4.65 0.43 6.82
C GLU A 13 -5.48 -0.14 7.97
N PRO A 14 -5.48 0.50 9.16
CA PRO A 14 -6.25 -0.01 10.30
C PRO A 14 -7.77 0.03 10.09
N SER A 15 -8.28 1.02 9.35
CA SER A 15 -9.74 1.15 9.16
C SER A 15 -10.26 0.17 8.12
N ALA A 16 -11.14 -0.72 8.55
CA ALA A 16 -11.77 -1.69 7.65
C ALA A 16 -12.60 -1.01 6.56
N ILE A 17 -13.26 0.09 6.90
CA ILE A 17 -14.09 0.84 5.95
C ILE A 17 -13.22 1.43 4.83
N ILE A 18 -12.09 2.03 5.20
CA ILE A 18 -11.18 2.63 4.23
C ILE A 18 -10.52 1.55 3.38
N ARG A 19 -10.09 0.43 3.99
CA ARG A 19 -9.55 -0.70 3.22
C ARG A 19 -10.56 -1.19 2.19
N SER A 20 -11.79 -1.43 2.59
CA SER A 20 -12.83 -1.96 1.70
C SER A 20 -13.14 -1.00 0.56
N GLY A 21 -13.22 0.30 0.84
CA GLY A 21 -13.45 1.32 -0.18
C GLY A 21 -12.31 1.37 -1.19
N LEU A 22 -11.09 1.33 -0.70
CA LEU A 22 -9.91 1.35 -1.57
C LEU A 22 -9.83 0.09 -2.43
N GLU A 23 -10.10 -1.08 -1.85
CA GLU A 23 -10.13 -2.34 -2.60
C GLU A 23 -11.14 -2.30 -3.74
N ALA A 24 -12.32 -1.75 -3.49
CA ALA A 24 -13.35 -1.65 -4.52
C ALA A 24 -12.87 -0.79 -5.71
N VAL A 25 -12.15 0.28 -5.43
CA VAL A 25 -11.57 1.14 -6.48
C VAL A 25 -10.45 0.41 -7.23
N LEU A 26 -9.55 -0.23 -6.50
CA LEU A 26 -8.40 -0.91 -7.10
C LEU A 26 -8.83 -2.03 -8.03
N LYS A 27 -9.86 -2.79 -7.68
CA LYS A 27 -10.34 -3.91 -8.51
C LYS A 27 -10.94 -3.46 -9.83
N ARG A 28 -11.22 -2.17 -9.99
CA ARG A 28 -11.74 -1.60 -11.24
C ARG A 28 -10.64 -1.22 -12.23
N ILE A 29 -9.37 -1.31 -11.85
CA ILE A 29 -8.28 -0.94 -12.74
C ILE A 29 -8.23 -1.91 -13.92
N PRO A 30 -8.37 -1.42 -15.16
CA PRO A 30 -8.36 -2.31 -16.33
C PRO A 30 -6.96 -2.83 -16.63
N GLY A 31 -6.89 -4.00 -17.23
CA GLY A 31 -5.63 -4.57 -17.68
C GLY A 31 -4.90 -5.39 -16.64
N PHE A 32 -5.39 -5.44 -15.41
CA PHE A 32 -4.76 -6.20 -14.34
C PHE A 32 -5.76 -7.09 -13.61
N ARG A 33 -5.28 -8.22 -13.16
CA ARG A 33 -5.96 -9.01 -12.14
C ARG A 33 -5.38 -8.58 -10.81
N ILE A 34 -6.19 -7.94 -9.99
CA ILE A 34 -5.72 -7.38 -8.72
C ILE A 34 -5.97 -8.38 -7.60
N GLN A 35 -4.91 -8.75 -6.90
CA GLN A 35 -5.00 -9.52 -5.67
C GLN A 35 -4.67 -8.62 -4.49
N ILE A 36 -5.59 -8.51 -3.55
CA ILE A 36 -5.43 -7.63 -2.39
C ILE A 36 -4.98 -8.44 -1.19
N ILE A 37 -3.98 -7.93 -0.50
CA ILE A 37 -3.48 -8.49 0.76
C ILE A 37 -3.76 -7.44 1.84
N GLU A 38 -4.63 -7.76 2.79
CA GLU A 38 -4.99 -6.79 3.83
C GLU A 38 -4.05 -6.90 5.02
N ILE A 39 -3.57 -5.74 5.48
CA ILE A 39 -2.74 -5.64 6.67
C ILE A 39 -3.43 -4.62 7.59
N ALA A 40 -4.00 -5.09 8.69
CA ALA A 40 -4.78 -4.24 9.59
C ALA A 40 -3.97 -3.64 10.72
N THR A 41 -2.84 -4.23 11.06
CA THR A 41 -2.05 -3.81 12.23
C THR A 41 -0.56 -3.73 11.88
N ALA A 42 0.16 -2.94 12.67
CA ALA A 42 1.61 -2.81 12.49
C ALA A 42 2.34 -4.14 12.76
N GLU A 43 1.82 -4.95 13.67
CA GLU A 43 2.44 -6.23 14.02
C GLU A 43 2.47 -7.21 12.85
N LEU A 44 1.48 -7.14 11.96
CA LEU A 44 1.39 -8.02 10.81
C LEU A 44 2.16 -7.52 9.61
N LEU A 45 2.62 -6.27 9.65
CA LEU A 45 3.18 -5.60 8.48
C LEU A 45 4.43 -6.30 7.94
N GLN A 46 5.45 -6.45 8.75
CA GLN A 46 6.72 -7.04 8.32
C GLN A 46 6.57 -8.47 7.82
N GLU A 47 5.89 -9.30 8.61
CA GLU A 47 5.74 -10.71 8.27
C GLU A 47 4.94 -10.90 6.99
N THR A 48 3.87 -10.13 6.83
CA THR A 48 3.04 -10.22 5.63
C THR A 48 3.82 -9.80 4.39
N LEU A 49 4.58 -8.70 4.47
CA LEU A 49 5.40 -8.25 3.35
C LEU A 49 6.50 -9.26 3.02
N ARG A 50 7.12 -9.84 4.05
CA ARG A 50 8.17 -10.83 3.85
C ARG A 50 7.63 -12.10 3.17
N SER A 51 6.44 -12.53 3.56
CA SER A 51 5.84 -13.75 3.05
C SER A 51 5.25 -13.57 1.65
N HIS A 52 4.60 -12.46 1.39
CA HIS A 52 3.83 -12.25 0.15
C HIS A 52 4.59 -11.45 -0.91
N LYS A 53 5.53 -10.61 -0.51
CA LYS A 53 6.32 -9.77 -1.41
C LYS A 53 5.46 -9.11 -2.49
N PRO A 54 4.53 -8.22 -2.08
CA PRO A 54 3.63 -7.60 -3.03
C PRO A 54 4.35 -6.66 -4.00
N ASP A 55 3.73 -6.39 -5.12
CA ASP A 55 4.26 -5.46 -6.11
C ASP A 55 4.10 -4.01 -5.65
N ILE A 56 2.99 -3.74 -4.95
CA ILE A 56 2.66 -2.40 -4.47
C ILE A 56 2.21 -2.50 -3.02
N LEU A 57 2.66 -1.57 -2.20
CA LEU A 57 2.18 -1.36 -0.85
C LEU A 57 1.50 -0.01 -0.76
N ILE A 58 0.22 -0.01 -0.43
CA ILE A 58 -0.52 1.20 -0.08
C ILE A 58 -0.63 1.20 1.43
N ILE A 59 -0.05 2.20 2.07
CA ILE A 59 0.10 2.20 3.52
C ILE A 59 -0.22 3.56 4.14
N ASN A 60 -0.99 3.52 5.23
CA ASN A 60 -1.14 4.68 6.09
C ASN A 60 0.23 4.96 6.73
N PRO A 61 0.83 6.15 6.52
CA PRO A 61 2.19 6.43 7.00
C PRO A 61 2.38 6.33 8.50
N SER A 62 1.32 6.35 9.28
CA SER A 62 1.40 6.18 10.73
C SER A 62 1.59 4.72 11.14
N LEU A 63 1.29 3.77 10.24
CA LEU A 63 1.26 2.35 10.59
C LEU A 63 2.64 1.74 10.84
N PRO A 64 3.71 2.10 10.08
CA PRO A 64 5.02 1.50 10.31
C PRO A 64 5.65 1.83 11.67
N GLY A 65 5.15 2.83 12.37
CA GLY A 65 5.69 3.22 13.65
C GLY A 65 7.12 3.76 13.53
N TYR A 66 8.08 3.04 14.05
CA TYR A 66 9.48 3.46 14.05
C TYR A 66 10.21 3.13 12.75
N TYR A 67 9.60 2.37 11.86
CA TYR A 67 10.25 1.98 10.61
C TYR A 67 10.11 3.06 9.55
N THR A 68 11.19 3.35 8.86
CA THR A 68 11.10 4.10 7.61
C THR A 68 10.72 3.12 6.50
N ILE A 69 10.20 3.65 5.40
CA ILE A 69 9.87 2.81 4.24
C ILE A 69 11.13 2.12 3.69
N GLN A 70 12.26 2.82 3.68
CA GLN A 70 13.51 2.22 3.22
C GLN A 70 13.91 1.02 4.08
N LEU A 71 13.86 1.18 5.39
CA LEU A 71 14.20 0.09 6.32
C LEU A 71 13.23 -1.07 6.18
N LEU A 72 11.94 -0.77 6.02
CA LEU A 72 10.92 -1.78 5.82
C LEU A 72 11.18 -2.62 4.57
N LYS A 73 11.53 -1.97 3.46
CA LYS A 73 11.90 -2.66 2.22
C LYS A 73 13.11 -3.57 2.41
N GLU A 74 14.13 -3.07 3.08
CA GLU A 74 15.37 -3.83 3.31
C GLU A 74 15.11 -5.07 4.18
N GLU A 75 14.39 -4.90 5.28
CA GLU A 75 14.16 -6.00 6.22
C GLU A 75 13.21 -7.06 5.68
N THR A 76 12.31 -6.70 4.79
CA THR A 76 11.34 -7.63 4.21
C THR A 76 11.79 -8.21 2.88
N GLY A 77 12.87 -7.70 2.30
CA GLY A 77 13.35 -8.13 1.00
C GLY A 77 12.53 -7.61 -0.16
N CYS A 78 11.75 -6.54 0.06
CA CYS A 78 10.85 -5.98 -0.95
C CYS A 78 11.43 -4.72 -1.59
N MET A 79 12.66 -4.80 -2.11
CA MET A 79 13.36 -3.62 -2.61
C MET A 79 12.70 -2.98 -3.82
N ASP A 80 12.05 -3.78 -4.67
CA ASP A 80 11.39 -3.28 -5.87
C ASP A 80 9.92 -2.89 -5.67
N MET A 81 9.40 -3.09 -4.47
CA MET A 81 8.02 -2.78 -4.14
C MET A 81 7.77 -1.27 -4.21
N LYS A 82 6.71 -0.87 -4.91
CA LYS A 82 6.29 0.52 -4.93
C LYS A 82 5.47 0.83 -3.68
N CYS A 83 5.80 1.93 -3.02
CA CYS A 83 5.11 2.32 -1.79
C CYS A 83 4.33 3.61 -2.02
N ILE A 84 3.03 3.53 -1.77
CA ILE A 84 2.09 4.64 -1.95
C ILE A 84 1.53 5.01 -0.59
N ALA A 85 1.67 6.27 -0.21
CA ALA A 85 1.14 6.75 1.07
C ALA A 85 -0.35 7.03 0.96
N LEU A 86 -1.13 6.46 1.90
CA LEU A 86 -2.57 6.71 2.01
C LEU A 86 -2.79 7.79 3.07
N LEU A 87 -3.32 8.93 2.68
CA LEU A 87 -3.43 10.10 3.53
C LEU A 87 -4.88 10.42 3.87
N TYR A 88 -5.13 10.76 5.13
CA TYR A 88 -6.44 11.23 5.60
C TYR A 88 -6.52 12.75 5.64
N ALA A 89 -5.37 13.41 5.64
CA ALA A 89 -5.28 14.85 5.75
C ALA A 89 -3.99 15.30 5.10
N VAL A 90 -3.77 16.61 5.04
CA VAL A 90 -2.51 17.16 4.54
C VAL A 90 -1.37 16.68 5.44
N ALA A 91 -0.37 16.07 4.84
CA ALA A 91 0.79 15.57 5.55
C ALA A 91 2.02 16.40 5.23
N ASP A 92 3.01 16.33 6.12
CA ASP A 92 4.30 16.97 5.89
C ASP A 92 4.99 16.29 4.70
N HIS A 93 5.39 17.10 3.72
CA HIS A 93 6.08 16.61 2.53
C HIS A 93 7.36 15.83 2.87
N ALA A 94 8.04 16.20 3.94
CA ALA A 94 9.25 15.50 4.37
C ALA A 94 8.97 14.04 4.73
N LEU A 95 7.80 13.77 5.32
CA LEU A 95 7.40 12.40 5.66
C LEU A 95 7.05 11.57 4.44
N LEU A 96 6.73 12.21 3.32
CA LEU A 96 6.30 11.53 2.11
C LEU A 96 7.44 11.27 1.13
N ARG A 97 8.62 11.81 1.37
CA ARG A 97 9.76 11.67 0.46
C ARG A 97 10.12 10.21 0.10
N PRO A 98 10.08 9.26 1.05
CA PRO A 98 10.43 7.89 0.72
C PRO A 98 9.35 7.13 -0.05
N TYR A 99 8.18 7.73 -0.24
CA TYR A 99 7.08 7.11 -0.96
C TYR A 99 7.14 7.44 -2.45
N ASP A 100 6.76 6.47 -3.28
CA ASP A 100 6.71 6.65 -4.73
C ASP A 100 5.56 7.56 -5.15
N ASP A 101 4.45 7.53 -4.39
CA ASP A 101 3.27 8.32 -4.68
C ASP A 101 2.41 8.44 -3.41
N GLN A 102 1.29 9.13 -3.52
CA GLN A 102 0.36 9.30 -2.40
C GLN A 102 -1.08 9.29 -2.89
N ILE A 103 -1.97 8.83 -2.02
CA ILE A 103 -3.41 8.86 -2.23
C ILE A 103 -4.02 9.64 -1.07
N ASN A 104 -4.77 10.69 -1.37
CA ASN A 104 -5.51 11.41 -0.34
C ASN A 104 -6.98 10.96 -0.43
N ILE A 105 -7.52 10.46 0.68
CA ILE A 105 -8.89 9.90 0.69
C ILE A 105 -9.97 10.94 0.42
N TYR A 106 -9.64 12.22 0.52
CA TYR A 106 -10.57 13.31 0.24
C TYR A 106 -10.50 13.77 -1.22
N ASP A 107 -9.56 13.27 -1.99
CA ASP A 107 -9.46 13.62 -3.41
C ASP A 107 -10.49 12.82 -4.20
N SER A 108 -10.95 13.46 -5.31
CA SER A 108 -11.78 12.74 -6.27
C SER A 108 -10.97 11.62 -6.92
N PRO A 109 -11.56 10.45 -7.14
CA PRO A 109 -10.86 9.37 -7.84
C PRO A 109 -10.62 9.64 -9.32
N ASP A 110 -11.19 10.70 -9.82
CA ASP A 110 -10.99 11.08 -11.24
C ASP A 110 -9.70 11.86 -11.47
#